data_86e0b904d9d63e9375039484672e5e0a
#
_entry.id   86e0b904d9d63e9375039484672e5e0a
#
_cell.length_a   1.000
_cell.length_b   1.000
_cell.length_c   1.000
_cell.angle_alpha   90.00
_cell.angle_beta   90.00
_cell.angle_gamma   90.00
#
_symmetry.space_group_name_H-M   'P 1'
#
loop_
_entity.id
_entity.type
_entity.pdbx_description
1 polymer ?
#
loop_
_entity_poly.entity_id
_entity_poly.type
_entity_poly.pdbx_seq_one_letter_code
_entity_poly.pdbx_strand_id
1 'polypeptide(L)'
;MTKLEAWISKFLFSEDNSEKGLRNPQKVYDLLNIQPRGKIILISGTNGKGTTGEILTQFGLQKGFKVGTFSSPHLIRINERIKINGEAISDNIFLNSLESVKAAKGDIPLNFFQYLALAMMKIFNDENIDLWIVEIGIGGRLDPTNILNADLSI
;
A
#
# COMPACT_ATOMS: atom_id res chain seq x y z
N MET A 1 11.63 -9.51 18.49
CA MET A 1 10.47 -8.73 17.98
C MET A 1 10.93 -7.32 17.67
N THR A 2 10.84 -6.90 16.42
CA THR A 2 11.20 -5.54 16.00
C THR A 2 10.17 -4.51 16.49
N LYS A 3 10.51 -3.21 16.45
CA LYS A 3 9.53 -2.13 16.78
C LYS A 3 8.32 -2.17 15.85
N LEU A 4 8.54 -2.52 14.57
CA LEU A 4 7.49 -2.66 13.57
C LEU A 4 6.55 -3.82 13.92
N GLU A 5 7.09 -5.00 14.23
CA GLU A 5 6.30 -6.17 14.64
C GLU A 5 5.49 -5.90 15.92
N ALA A 6 6.08 -5.21 16.89
CA ALA A 6 5.39 -4.81 18.11
C ALA A 6 4.23 -3.84 17.82
N TRP A 7 4.43 -2.88 16.91
CA TRP A 7 3.41 -1.93 16.50
C TRP A 7 2.24 -2.66 15.81
N ILE A 8 2.55 -3.54 14.85
CA ILE A 8 1.56 -4.32 14.09
C ILE A 8 0.77 -5.25 15.02
N SER A 9 1.47 -5.96 15.90
CA SER A 9 0.84 -6.86 16.88
C SER A 9 -0.16 -6.11 17.76
N LYS A 10 0.25 -4.96 18.32
CA LYS A 10 -0.64 -4.12 19.13
C LYS A 10 -1.86 -3.65 18.35
N PHE A 11 -1.69 -3.31 17.08
CA PHE A 11 -2.76 -2.85 16.22
C PHE A 11 -3.75 -3.96 15.86
N LEU A 12 -3.25 -5.13 15.45
CA LEU A 12 -4.11 -6.26 15.06
C LEU A 12 -5.04 -6.75 16.17
N PHE A 13 -4.65 -6.55 17.44
CA PHE A 13 -5.48 -6.93 18.59
C PHE A 13 -6.46 -5.83 19.05
N SER A 14 -6.37 -4.61 18.52
CA SER A 14 -7.15 -3.47 19.03
C SER A 14 -8.29 -2.96 18.13
N GLU A 15 -8.32 -3.26 16.84
CA GLU A 15 -9.20 -2.57 15.89
C GLU A 15 -9.91 -3.44 14.83
N ASP A 16 -10.55 -4.53 15.21
CA ASP A 16 -11.27 -5.41 14.25
C ASP A 16 -12.73 -5.00 13.97
N ASN A 17 -13.13 -3.75 14.25
CA ASN A 17 -14.51 -3.27 14.09
C ASN A 17 -14.72 -2.30 12.91
N SER A 18 -13.83 -2.28 11.91
CA SER A 18 -14.00 -1.34 10.80
C SER A 18 -14.90 -1.87 9.71
N GLU A 19 -15.83 -1.04 9.25
CA GLU A 19 -16.69 -1.34 8.09
C GLU A 19 -15.87 -1.65 6.82
N LYS A 20 -16.29 -2.67 6.09
CA LYS A 20 -15.78 -2.92 4.74
C LYS A 20 -16.26 -1.79 3.84
N GLY A 21 -15.34 -1.12 3.14
CA GLY A 21 -15.71 -0.07 2.20
C GLY A 21 -14.61 0.97 2.00
N LEU A 22 -14.87 1.91 1.10
CA LEU A 22 -13.89 2.93 0.69
C LEU A 22 -14.05 4.25 1.43
N ARG A 23 -15.16 4.48 2.14
CA ARG A 23 -15.47 5.78 2.75
C ARG A 23 -14.42 6.23 3.77
N ASN A 24 -14.04 5.35 4.68
CA ASN A 24 -13.07 5.68 5.74
C ASN A 24 -11.64 5.82 5.18
N PRO A 25 -11.12 4.85 4.39
CA PRO A 25 -9.80 5.02 3.78
C PRO A 25 -9.73 6.24 2.84
N GLN A 26 -10.80 6.59 2.10
CA GLN A 26 -10.83 7.79 1.29
C GLN A 26 -10.66 9.06 2.13
N LYS A 27 -11.39 9.19 3.25
CA LYS A 27 -11.23 10.33 4.14
C LYS A 27 -9.80 10.49 4.67
N VAL A 28 -9.18 9.36 5.06
CA VAL A 28 -7.81 9.39 5.58
C VAL A 28 -6.80 9.69 4.47
N TYR A 29 -7.03 9.18 3.26
CA TYR A 29 -6.24 9.52 2.08
C TYR A 29 -6.24 11.03 1.83
N ASP A 30 -7.41 11.66 1.88
CA ASP A 30 -7.56 13.11 1.70
C ASP A 30 -6.82 13.89 2.80
N LEU A 31 -6.92 13.44 4.07
CA LEU A 31 -6.20 14.04 5.20
C LEU A 31 -4.68 13.88 5.11
N LEU A 32 -4.19 12.81 4.51
CA LEU A 32 -2.76 12.60 4.25
C LEU A 32 -2.23 13.49 3.12
N ASN A 33 -3.10 14.18 2.38
CA ASN A 33 -2.76 15.03 1.24
C ASN A 33 -1.86 14.31 0.22
N ILE A 34 -2.21 13.05 -0.09
CA ILE A 34 -1.47 12.23 -1.06
C ILE A 34 -1.81 12.71 -2.47
N GLN A 35 -0.78 13.06 -3.23
CA GLN A 35 -0.92 13.55 -4.61
C GLN A 35 0.08 12.80 -5.50
N PRO A 36 -0.28 11.63 -6.02
CA PRO A 36 0.61 10.83 -6.87
C PRO A 36 1.06 11.63 -8.09
N ARG A 37 2.36 11.69 -8.32
CA ARG A 37 2.96 12.33 -9.50
C ARG A 37 3.28 11.32 -10.59
N GLY A 38 3.45 10.06 -10.22
CA GLY A 38 3.75 8.96 -11.12
C GLY A 38 2.51 8.34 -11.75
N LYS A 39 2.74 7.41 -12.67
CA LYS A 39 1.70 6.58 -13.27
C LYS A 39 1.31 5.44 -12.36
N ILE A 40 0.03 5.10 -12.34
CA ILE A 40 -0.55 4.08 -11.46
C ILE A 40 -1.14 2.94 -12.28
N ILE A 41 -0.67 1.73 -12.03
CA ILE A 41 -1.21 0.48 -12.58
C ILE A 41 -1.84 -0.30 -11.45
N LEU A 42 -3.14 -0.59 -11.52
CA LEU A 42 -3.84 -1.51 -10.64
C LEU A 42 -3.90 -2.90 -11.28
N ILE A 43 -3.56 -3.93 -10.50
CA ILE A 43 -3.59 -5.33 -10.94
C ILE A 43 -4.65 -6.08 -10.16
N SER A 44 -5.64 -6.61 -10.87
CA SER A 44 -6.68 -7.49 -10.31
C SER A 44 -6.60 -8.89 -10.92
N GLY A 45 -7.32 -9.83 -10.34
CA GLY A 45 -7.40 -11.19 -10.87
C GLY A 45 -7.36 -12.25 -9.79
N THR A 46 -7.74 -13.47 -10.15
CA THR A 46 -7.74 -14.62 -9.23
C THR A 46 -6.34 -15.16 -9.02
N ASN A 47 -5.54 -15.29 -10.09
CA ASN A 47 -4.19 -15.83 -10.07
C ASN A 47 -3.23 -14.93 -10.86
N GLY A 48 -1.94 -15.01 -10.55
CA GLY A 48 -0.89 -14.35 -11.33
C GLY A 48 -0.67 -12.87 -11.06
N LYS A 49 -1.43 -12.25 -10.15
CA LYS A 49 -1.28 -10.82 -9.82
C LYS A 49 0.15 -10.45 -9.42
N GLY A 50 0.71 -11.17 -8.44
CA GLY A 50 2.08 -10.93 -7.97
C GLY A 50 3.13 -11.14 -9.07
N THR A 51 2.97 -12.18 -9.92
CA THR A 51 3.85 -12.42 -11.05
C THR A 51 3.78 -11.29 -12.07
N THR A 52 2.58 -10.83 -12.40
CA THR A 52 2.37 -9.68 -13.29
C THR A 52 3.01 -8.42 -12.72
N GLY A 53 2.82 -8.18 -11.41
CA GLY A 53 3.43 -7.06 -10.71
C GLY A 53 4.96 -7.09 -10.76
N GLU A 54 5.57 -8.25 -10.55
CA GLU A 54 7.02 -8.40 -10.62
C GLU A 54 7.56 -8.16 -12.04
N ILE A 55 6.90 -8.69 -13.06
CA ILE A 55 7.29 -8.46 -14.47
C ILE A 55 7.22 -6.97 -14.82
N LEU A 56 6.14 -6.29 -14.44
CA LEU A 56 5.99 -4.85 -14.67
C LEU A 56 7.03 -4.05 -13.89
N THR A 57 7.38 -4.48 -12.67
CA THR A 57 8.45 -3.87 -11.88
C THR A 57 9.78 -3.93 -12.62
N GLN A 58 10.18 -5.12 -13.09
CA GLN A 58 11.43 -5.30 -13.82
C GLN A 58 11.45 -4.51 -15.13
N PHE A 59 10.32 -4.46 -15.84
CA PHE A 59 10.19 -3.66 -17.04
C PHE A 59 10.32 -2.14 -16.76
N GLY A 60 9.67 -1.65 -15.70
CA GLY A 60 9.78 -0.26 -15.28
C GLY A 60 11.22 0.15 -14.92
N LEU A 61 11.91 -0.73 -14.15
CA LEU A 61 13.32 -0.54 -13.79
C LEU A 61 14.23 -0.47 -15.01
N GLN A 62 14.04 -1.35 -15.99
CA GLN A 62 14.79 -1.33 -17.24
C GLN A 62 14.57 -0.05 -18.06
N LYS A 63 13.42 0.60 -17.89
CA LYS A 63 13.11 1.90 -18.52
C LYS A 63 13.61 3.11 -17.72
N GLY A 64 14.25 2.88 -16.58
CA GLY A 64 14.83 3.92 -15.73
C GLY A 64 13.82 4.61 -14.80
N PHE A 65 12.62 4.04 -14.61
CA PHE A 65 11.66 4.57 -13.64
C PHE A 65 12.05 4.19 -12.20
N LYS A 66 11.73 5.07 -11.25
CA LYS A 66 11.66 4.71 -9.84
C LYS A 66 10.33 4.00 -9.61
N VAL A 67 10.38 2.71 -9.30
CA VAL A 67 9.18 1.84 -9.24
C VAL A 67 8.82 1.54 -7.79
N GLY A 68 7.55 1.74 -7.45
CA GLY A 68 6.94 1.26 -6.21
C GLY A 68 6.01 0.10 -6.50
N THR A 69 6.17 -1.00 -5.77
CA THR A 69 5.34 -2.21 -5.93
C THR A 69 4.65 -2.55 -4.62
N PHE A 70 3.33 -2.75 -4.68
CA PHE A 70 2.52 -3.24 -3.56
C PHE A 70 1.92 -4.59 -3.91
N SER A 71 2.13 -5.59 -3.06
CA SER A 71 1.65 -6.96 -3.28
C SER A 71 1.18 -7.61 -1.98
N SER A 72 0.38 -8.68 -2.09
CA SER A 72 -0.11 -9.45 -0.95
C SER A 72 -0.44 -10.90 -1.32
N PRO A 73 -0.31 -11.84 -0.36
CA PRO A 73 0.27 -11.68 0.98
C PRO A 73 1.81 -11.63 0.97
N HIS A 74 2.44 -11.42 2.13
CA HIS A 74 3.87 -11.63 2.31
C HIS A 74 4.16 -13.10 2.66
N LEU A 75 5.39 -13.53 2.46
CA LEU A 75 5.84 -14.90 2.78
C LEU A 75 6.47 -14.98 4.18
N ILE A 76 7.38 -14.08 4.50
CA ILE A 76 8.17 -14.08 5.74
C ILE A 76 7.97 -12.77 6.51
N ARG A 77 8.16 -11.64 5.87
CA ARG A 77 8.12 -10.32 6.51
C ARG A 77 7.10 -9.41 5.84
N ILE A 78 6.38 -8.65 6.65
CA ILE A 78 5.38 -7.69 6.16
C ILE A 78 5.94 -6.64 5.20
N ASN A 79 7.22 -6.29 5.34
CA ASN A 79 7.93 -5.35 4.47
C ASN A 79 7.91 -5.78 2.99
N GLU A 80 7.83 -7.09 2.72
CA GLU A 80 7.76 -7.64 1.36
C GLU A 80 6.56 -7.10 0.57
N ARG A 81 5.51 -6.65 1.28
CA ARG A 81 4.31 -6.09 0.65
C ARG A 81 4.54 -4.76 -0.03
N ILE A 82 5.56 -4.01 0.39
CA ILE A 82 5.90 -2.69 -0.14
C ILE A 82 7.35 -2.70 -0.57
N LYS A 83 7.59 -2.56 -1.86
CA LYS A 83 8.93 -2.53 -2.43
C LYS A 83 9.17 -1.21 -3.15
N ILE A 84 10.41 -0.72 -3.11
CA ILE A 84 10.89 0.39 -3.94
C ILE A 84 12.06 -0.14 -4.75
N ASN A 85 11.98 -0.01 -6.06
CA ASN A 85 12.97 -0.53 -7.01
C ASN A 85 13.27 -2.03 -6.82
N GLY A 86 12.23 -2.82 -6.51
CA GLY A 86 12.32 -4.26 -6.31
C GLY A 86 12.77 -4.70 -4.91
N GLU A 87 13.21 -3.78 -4.06
CA GLU A 87 13.67 -4.09 -2.70
C GLU A 87 12.60 -3.73 -1.65
N ALA A 88 12.41 -4.62 -0.68
CA ALA A 88 11.49 -4.38 0.43
C ALA A 88 11.92 -3.16 1.25
N ILE A 89 10.99 -2.33 1.65
CA ILE A 89 11.26 -1.14 2.46
C ILE A 89 11.81 -1.51 3.85
N SER A 90 12.59 -0.59 4.42
CA SER A 90 13.08 -0.75 5.80
C SER A 90 11.96 -0.63 6.84
N ASP A 91 12.19 -1.21 8.03
CA ASP A 91 11.27 -1.09 9.17
C ASP A 91 11.00 0.37 9.53
N ASN A 92 12.02 1.24 9.41
CA ASN A 92 11.88 2.66 9.76
C ASN A 92 10.95 3.41 8.79
N ILE A 93 11.09 3.20 7.48
CA ILE A 93 10.21 3.81 6.47
C ILE A 93 8.78 3.35 6.71
N PHE A 94 8.60 2.05 6.94
CA PHE A 94 7.29 1.49 7.17
C PHE A 94 6.64 2.04 8.45
N LEU A 95 7.37 2.01 9.57
CA LEU A 95 6.86 2.50 10.86
C LEU A 95 6.48 3.98 10.79
N ASN A 96 7.32 4.82 10.19
CA ASN A 96 7.04 6.24 10.03
C ASN A 96 5.76 6.48 9.22
N SER A 97 5.52 5.70 8.17
CA SER A 97 4.30 5.83 7.37
C SER A 97 3.06 5.38 8.14
N LEU A 98 3.16 4.29 8.92
CA LEU A 98 2.08 3.81 9.78
C LEU A 98 1.73 4.84 10.85
N GLU A 99 2.71 5.48 11.47
CA GLU A 99 2.47 6.57 12.45
C GLU A 99 1.84 7.80 11.78
N SER A 100 2.22 8.11 10.53
CA SER A 100 1.59 9.20 9.77
C SER A 100 0.11 8.91 9.49
N VAL A 101 -0.21 7.68 9.07
CA VAL A 101 -1.61 7.24 8.88
C VAL A 101 -2.37 7.30 10.19
N LYS A 102 -1.76 6.85 11.31
CA LYS A 102 -2.36 6.89 12.65
C LYS A 102 -2.68 8.32 13.08
N ALA A 103 -1.77 9.24 12.87
CA ALA A 103 -1.99 10.66 13.19
C ALA A 103 -3.11 11.27 12.34
N ALA A 104 -3.13 10.97 11.03
CA ALA A 104 -4.14 11.50 10.11
C ALA A 104 -5.53 10.92 10.35
N LYS A 105 -5.63 9.61 10.65
CA LYS A 105 -6.93 8.97 10.84
C LYS A 105 -7.66 9.42 12.09
N GLY A 106 -6.94 9.83 13.16
CA GLY A 106 -7.55 10.11 14.46
C GLY A 106 -8.46 8.97 14.91
N ASP A 107 -9.76 9.26 15.11
CA ASP A 107 -10.78 8.29 15.51
C ASP A 107 -11.46 7.57 14.34
N ILE A 108 -11.06 7.83 13.08
CA ILE A 108 -11.63 7.14 11.90
C ILE A 108 -11.22 5.67 11.95
N PRO A 109 -12.17 4.72 12.00
CA PRO A 109 -11.84 3.31 12.06
C PRO A 109 -11.31 2.80 10.71
N LEU A 110 -10.19 2.08 10.76
CA LEU A 110 -9.57 1.42 9.61
C LEU A 110 -9.26 -0.03 9.97
N ASN A 111 -9.52 -0.97 9.05
CA ASN A 111 -8.99 -2.31 9.20
C ASN A 111 -7.51 -2.38 8.80
N PHE A 112 -6.89 -3.51 9.12
CA PHE A 112 -5.46 -3.71 8.89
C PHE A 112 -5.05 -3.49 7.44
N PHE A 113 -5.81 -4.01 6.47
CA PHE A 113 -5.46 -3.86 5.07
C PHE A 113 -5.65 -2.42 4.55
N GLN A 114 -6.69 -1.73 5.01
CA GLN A 114 -6.88 -0.30 4.73
C GLN A 114 -5.70 0.53 5.25
N TYR A 115 -5.22 0.19 6.44
CA TYR A 115 -4.05 0.84 7.03
C TYR A 115 -2.79 0.62 6.19
N LEU A 116 -2.53 -0.63 5.77
CA LEU A 116 -1.39 -0.96 4.92
C LEU A 116 -1.44 -0.26 3.56
N ALA A 117 -2.62 -0.23 2.93
CA ALA A 117 -2.80 0.45 1.65
C ALA A 117 -2.49 1.95 1.75
N LEU A 118 -2.99 2.61 2.80
CA LEU A 118 -2.72 4.03 3.05
C LEU A 118 -1.25 4.29 3.38
N ALA A 119 -0.61 3.42 4.15
CA ALA A 119 0.82 3.50 4.42
C ALA A 119 1.66 3.38 3.15
N MET A 120 1.33 2.42 2.28
CA MET A 120 1.94 2.29 0.95
C MET A 120 1.78 3.57 0.13
N MET A 121 0.57 4.11 0.04
CA MET A 121 0.29 5.32 -0.74
C MET A 121 1.10 6.51 -0.21
N LYS A 122 1.21 6.65 1.12
CA LYS A 122 2.03 7.68 1.76
C LYS A 122 3.51 7.52 1.42
N ILE A 123 4.04 6.30 1.50
CA ILE A 123 5.43 5.99 1.14
C ILE A 123 5.71 6.34 -0.32
N PHE A 124 4.87 5.87 -1.23
CA PHE A 124 5.09 6.10 -2.66
C PHE A 124 5.00 7.57 -3.04
N ASN A 125 4.10 8.32 -2.39
CA ASN A 125 4.00 9.75 -2.55
C ASN A 125 5.27 10.48 -2.05
N ASP A 126 5.73 10.17 -0.85
CA ASP A 126 6.88 10.83 -0.22
C ASP A 126 8.19 10.50 -0.96
N GLU A 127 8.31 9.30 -1.47
CA GLU A 127 9.45 8.82 -2.24
C GLU A 127 9.43 9.29 -3.70
N ASN A 128 8.41 10.03 -4.14
CA ASN A 128 8.23 10.50 -5.51
C ASN A 128 8.39 9.36 -6.54
N ILE A 129 7.63 8.28 -6.34
CA ILE A 129 7.65 7.11 -7.23
C ILE A 129 7.09 7.47 -8.61
N ASP A 130 7.80 7.11 -9.68
CA ASP A 130 7.40 7.38 -11.07
C ASP A 130 6.36 6.40 -11.58
N LEU A 131 6.43 5.14 -11.13
CA LEU A 131 5.53 4.07 -11.54
C LEU A 131 5.07 3.28 -10.32
N TRP A 132 3.78 3.36 -10.03
CA TRP A 132 3.12 2.62 -8.94
C TRP A 132 2.50 1.36 -9.52
N ILE A 133 2.91 0.20 -9.05
CA ILE A 133 2.37 -1.11 -9.43
C ILE A 133 1.67 -1.66 -8.20
N VAL A 134 0.35 -1.69 -8.22
CA VAL A 134 -0.47 -1.92 -7.03
C VAL A 134 -1.39 -3.12 -7.25
N GLU A 135 -1.16 -4.18 -6.51
CA GLU A 135 -2.00 -5.37 -6.49
C GLU A 135 -3.22 -5.15 -5.60
N ILE A 136 -4.41 -5.43 -6.13
CA ILE A 136 -5.65 -5.49 -5.35
C ILE A 136 -5.60 -6.71 -4.41
N GLY A 137 -5.87 -6.50 -3.13
CA GLY A 137 -5.80 -7.56 -2.14
C GLY A 137 -6.93 -8.58 -2.27
N ILE A 138 -8.19 -8.11 -2.23
CA ILE A 138 -9.38 -8.97 -2.31
C ILE A 138 -10.51 -8.25 -3.07
N GLY A 139 -11.12 -8.98 -3.99
CA GLY A 139 -12.31 -8.54 -4.71
C GLY A 139 -11.98 -7.52 -5.80
N GLY A 140 -12.11 -6.26 -5.55
CA GLY A 140 -11.87 -5.18 -6.51
C GLY A 140 -12.52 -3.87 -6.06
N ARG A 141 -13.77 -3.66 -6.38
CA ARG A 141 -14.47 -2.38 -6.17
C ARG A 141 -14.39 -1.80 -4.74
N LEU A 142 -14.37 -2.63 -3.71
CA LEU A 142 -14.31 -2.20 -2.31
C LEU A 142 -12.93 -2.40 -1.68
N ASP A 143 -11.93 -2.80 -2.48
CA ASP A 143 -10.55 -2.87 -2.01
C ASP A 143 -9.99 -1.45 -1.79
N PRO A 144 -9.29 -1.17 -0.68
CA PRO A 144 -8.80 0.17 -0.37
C PRO A 144 -7.80 0.71 -1.40
N THR A 145 -7.14 -0.14 -2.18
CA THR A 145 -6.27 0.32 -3.27
C THR A 145 -7.05 0.98 -4.41
N ASN A 146 -8.35 0.69 -4.51
CA ASN A 146 -9.23 1.24 -5.56
C ASN A 146 -9.67 2.71 -5.32
N ILE A 147 -9.19 3.34 -4.23
CA ILE A 147 -9.30 4.81 -4.08
C ILE A 147 -8.31 5.56 -4.98
N LEU A 148 -7.27 4.87 -5.45
CA LEU A 148 -6.33 5.42 -6.42
C LEU A 148 -7.00 5.60 -7.79
N ASN A 149 -6.76 6.75 -8.41
CA ASN A 149 -7.16 7.00 -9.79
C ASN A 149 -6.11 6.38 -10.73
N ALA A 150 -6.31 5.12 -11.13
CA ALA A 150 -5.35 4.39 -11.93
C ALA A 150 -5.31 4.88 -13.39
N ASP A 151 -4.10 4.95 -13.95
CA ASP A 151 -3.90 5.20 -15.39
C ASP A 151 -4.17 3.93 -16.21
N LEU A 152 -3.95 2.76 -15.63
CA LEU A 152 -4.19 1.45 -16.24
C LEU A 152 -4.68 0.45 -15.18
N SER A 153 -5.64 -0.38 -15.57
CA SER A 153 -6.09 -1.55 -14.78
C SER A 153 -5.96 -2.82 -15.62
N ILE A 154 -5.39 -3.88 -15.01
CA ILE A 154 -5.13 -5.19 -15.63
C ILE A 154 -5.87 -6.26 -14.84
#